data_04e6b2483014474ecfb8c3baa316aaf3
#
_entry.id   04e6b2483014474ecfb8c3baa316aaf3
#
_cell.length_a   1.000
_cell.length_b   1.000
_cell.length_c   1.000
_cell.angle_alpha   90.00
_cell.angle_beta   90.00
_cell.angle_gamma   90.00
#
_symmetry.space_group_name_H-M   'P 1'
#
loop_
_entity.id
_entity.type
_entity.pdbx_description
1 polymer ?
#
loop_
_entity_poly.entity_id
_entity_poly.type
_entity_poly.pdbx_seq_one_letter_code
_entity_poly.pdbx_strand_id
1 'polypeptide(L)'
;MANKARKRKVTPTPAPVPDTPPELRIGVAALFGLGVGALATPLDRTVQAALLIGFLGAGLLWIFSHPYRRDVRTAVESRGHRYATKFSQLIPLLPLWLALMLVPGFELDNWFAGLGIAVIGAAYSWLIIPFIDGTKNAEKLPVRS
;
A
#
# COMPACT_ATOMS: atom_id res chain seq x y z
N MET A 1 -21.48 -47.91 24.82
CA MET A 1 -20.36 -47.67 23.90
C MET A 1 -20.49 -46.26 23.33
N ALA A 2 -19.66 -45.36 23.80
CA ALA A 2 -19.65 -44.02 23.29
C ALA A 2 -19.07 -44.03 21.87
N ASN A 3 -19.91 -43.93 20.87
CA ASN A 3 -19.50 -43.66 19.53
C ASN A 3 -18.99 -42.21 19.48
N LYS A 4 -17.72 -42.00 19.81
CA LYS A 4 -17.07 -40.75 19.54
C LYS A 4 -17.03 -40.62 18.01
N ALA A 5 -18.12 -40.11 17.42
CA ALA A 5 -18.09 -39.58 16.12
C ALA A 5 -16.88 -38.63 16.08
N ARG A 6 -15.79 -39.03 15.42
CA ARG A 6 -14.72 -38.14 15.07
C ARG A 6 -15.38 -36.97 14.35
N LYS A 7 -15.66 -35.90 15.08
CA LYS A 7 -15.96 -34.63 14.45
C LYS A 7 -14.77 -34.38 13.53
N ARG A 8 -14.91 -34.74 12.26
CA ARG A 8 -13.99 -34.28 11.23
C ARG A 8 -13.95 -32.78 11.46
N LYS A 9 -12.85 -32.29 11.95
CA LYS A 9 -12.59 -30.86 11.91
C LYS A 9 -12.66 -30.51 10.44
N VAL A 10 -13.83 -30.12 9.99
CA VAL A 10 -13.97 -29.49 8.67
C VAL A 10 -13.14 -28.23 8.76
N THR A 11 -11.94 -28.27 8.23
CA THR A 11 -11.13 -27.07 8.07
C THR A 11 -11.96 -26.13 7.21
N PRO A 12 -12.44 -24.98 7.76
CA PRO A 12 -13.22 -24.09 6.95
C PRO A 12 -12.39 -23.67 5.74
N THR A 13 -13.00 -23.70 4.57
CA THR A 13 -12.35 -23.21 3.34
C THR A 13 -11.88 -21.77 3.62
N PRO A 14 -10.58 -21.46 3.44
CA PRO A 14 -10.10 -20.11 3.70
C PRO A 14 -10.82 -19.12 2.78
N ALA A 15 -11.20 -17.96 3.33
CA ALA A 15 -11.79 -16.89 2.55
C ALA A 15 -10.82 -16.45 1.43
N PRO A 16 -11.32 -16.16 0.20
CA PRO A 16 -10.45 -15.66 -0.85
C PRO A 16 -9.83 -14.32 -0.46
N VAL A 17 -8.57 -14.12 -0.83
CA VAL A 17 -7.89 -12.84 -0.64
C VAL A 17 -8.43 -11.85 -1.68
N PRO A 18 -9.01 -10.72 -1.28
CA PRO A 18 -9.47 -9.73 -2.24
C PRO A 18 -8.28 -9.05 -2.92
N ASP A 19 -8.45 -8.74 -4.19
CA ASP A 19 -7.49 -7.88 -4.88
C ASP A 19 -7.68 -6.43 -4.43
N THR A 20 -6.60 -5.65 -4.50
CA THR A 20 -6.70 -4.21 -4.27
C THR A 20 -7.66 -3.59 -5.28
N PRO A 21 -8.69 -2.84 -4.86
CA PRO A 21 -9.61 -2.21 -5.78
C PRO A 21 -8.86 -1.33 -6.80
N PRO A 22 -9.14 -1.47 -8.11
CA PRO A 22 -8.39 -0.73 -9.12
C PRO A 22 -8.52 0.79 -8.98
N GLU A 23 -9.67 1.28 -8.56
CA GLU A 23 -9.92 2.71 -8.31
C GLU A 23 -9.04 3.23 -7.18
N LEU A 24 -8.96 2.49 -6.09
CA LEU A 24 -8.09 2.81 -4.97
C LEU A 24 -6.63 2.80 -5.38
N ARG A 25 -6.22 1.76 -6.10
CA ARG A 25 -4.84 1.58 -6.54
C ARG A 25 -4.37 2.73 -7.44
N ILE A 26 -5.20 3.11 -8.42
CA ILE A 26 -4.90 4.23 -9.33
C ILE A 26 -4.92 5.55 -8.56
N GLY A 27 -5.93 5.79 -7.74
CA GLY A 27 -6.07 7.04 -6.99
C GLY A 27 -4.92 7.27 -6.00
N VAL A 28 -4.55 6.26 -5.24
CA VAL A 28 -3.43 6.33 -4.28
C VAL A 28 -2.10 6.47 -5.00
N ALA A 29 -1.89 5.75 -6.10
CA ALA A 29 -0.69 5.88 -6.91
C ALA A 29 -0.53 7.30 -7.47
N ALA A 30 -1.61 7.89 -7.96
CA ALA A 30 -1.63 9.28 -8.43
C ALA A 30 -1.29 10.26 -7.29
N LEU A 31 -1.88 10.08 -6.11
CA LEU A 31 -1.60 10.91 -4.93
C LEU A 31 -0.12 10.83 -4.52
N PHE A 32 0.44 9.63 -4.46
CA PHE A 32 1.84 9.45 -4.11
C PHE A 32 2.77 10.06 -5.17
N GLY A 33 2.45 9.85 -6.45
CA GLY A 33 3.21 10.43 -7.54
C GLY A 33 3.19 11.96 -7.52
N LEU A 34 2.02 12.56 -7.32
CA LEU A 34 1.88 14.02 -7.21
C LEU A 34 2.64 14.57 -6.00
N GLY A 35 2.59 13.89 -4.87
CA GLY A 35 3.32 14.29 -3.68
C GLY A 35 4.82 14.32 -3.90
N VAL A 36 5.38 13.30 -4.52
CA VAL A 36 6.83 13.24 -4.84
C VAL A 36 7.18 14.22 -5.94
N GLY A 37 6.36 14.33 -6.98
CA GLY A 37 6.57 15.26 -8.09
C GLY A 37 6.55 16.73 -7.68
N ALA A 38 5.78 17.06 -6.64
CA ALA A 38 5.74 18.42 -6.09
C ALA A 38 7.12 18.93 -5.63
N LEU A 39 8.02 18.02 -5.23
CA LEU A 39 9.37 18.37 -4.79
C LEU A 39 10.28 18.88 -5.91
N ALA A 40 9.93 18.61 -7.16
CA ALA A 40 10.69 19.05 -8.32
C ALA A 40 10.08 20.27 -9.01
N THR A 41 9.02 20.84 -8.48
CA THR A 41 8.34 22.01 -9.04
C THR A 41 8.99 23.30 -8.53
N PRO A 42 8.84 24.45 -9.27
CA PRO A 42 9.36 25.74 -8.84
C PRO A 42 8.50 26.40 -7.75
N LEU A 43 7.93 25.60 -6.87
CA LEU A 43 7.16 26.07 -5.73
C LEU A 43 8.08 26.30 -4.52
N ASP A 44 7.62 27.14 -3.60
CA ASP A 44 8.31 27.35 -2.33
C ASP A 44 8.44 26.03 -1.54
N ARG A 45 9.54 25.86 -0.82
CA ARG A 45 9.84 24.63 -0.05
C ARG A 45 8.74 24.28 0.94
N THR A 46 8.14 25.28 1.57
CA THR A 46 7.04 25.06 2.51
C THR A 46 5.81 24.50 1.81
N VAL A 47 5.50 25.04 0.62
CA VAL A 47 4.38 24.55 -0.20
C VAL A 47 4.66 23.13 -0.71
N GLN A 48 5.87 22.85 -1.17
CA GLN A 48 6.28 21.52 -1.60
C GLN A 48 6.09 20.47 -0.47
N ALA A 49 6.55 20.82 0.74
CA ALA A 49 6.41 19.96 1.92
C ALA A 49 4.94 19.75 2.30
N ALA A 50 4.14 20.80 2.27
CA ALA A 50 2.71 20.72 2.55
C ALA A 50 1.96 19.83 1.55
N LEU A 51 2.27 19.96 0.26
CA LEU A 51 1.69 19.13 -0.79
C LEU A 51 2.11 17.67 -0.64
N LEU A 52 3.38 17.42 -0.36
CA LEU A 52 3.90 16.08 -0.12
C LEU A 52 3.16 15.40 1.05
N ILE A 53 3.11 16.04 2.19
CA ILE A 53 2.45 15.51 3.40
C ILE A 53 0.96 15.33 3.14
N GLY A 54 0.31 16.30 2.50
CA GLY A 54 -1.10 16.24 2.18
C GLY A 54 -1.44 15.07 1.24
N PHE A 55 -0.72 14.92 0.13
CA PHE A 55 -0.99 13.87 -0.85
C PHE A 55 -0.63 12.47 -0.32
N LEU A 56 0.52 12.30 0.32
CA LEU A 56 0.91 11.02 0.91
C LEU A 56 -0.03 10.64 2.05
N GLY A 57 -0.35 11.58 2.93
CA GLY A 57 -1.27 11.36 4.02
C GLY A 57 -2.67 10.98 3.54
N ALA A 58 -3.20 11.68 2.54
CA ALA A 58 -4.50 11.37 1.94
C ALA A 58 -4.51 9.97 1.30
N GLY A 59 -3.44 9.61 0.59
CA GLY A 59 -3.30 8.28 -0.01
C GLY A 59 -3.27 7.17 1.03
N LEU A 60 -2.48 7.32 2.08
CA LEU A 60 -2.40 6.35 3.17
C LEU A 60 -3.72 6.24 3.93
N LEU A 61 -4.36 7.35 4.24
CA LEU A 61 -5.67 7.35 4.89
C LEU A 61 -6.72 6.65 4.03
N TRP A 62 -6.68 6.85 2.73
CA TRP A 62 -7.60 6.19 1.81
C TRP A 62 -7.41 4.67 1.82
N ILE A 63 -6.15 4.18 1.75
CA ILE A 63 -5.86 2.74 1.83
C ILE A 63 -6.38 2.18 3.16
N PHE A 64 -6.01 2.80 4.27
CA PHE A 64 -6.30 2.24 5.59
C PHE A 64 -7.76 2.38 6.05
N SER A 65 -8.51 3.31 5.49
CA SER A 65 -9.93 3.50 5.80
C SER A 65 -10.87 2.75 4.84
N HIS A 66 -10.36 2.21 3.74
CA HIS A 66 -11.20 1.54 2.74
C HIS A 66 -11.79 0.23 3.26
N PRO A 67 -13.07 -0.08 2.99
CA PRO A 67 -13.76 -1.28 3.49
C PRO A 67 -13.11 -2.62 3.09
N TYR A 68 -12.41 -2.70 1.95
CA TYR A 68 -11.78 -3.94 1.50
C TYR A 68 -10.73 -4.48 2.49
N ARG A 69 -10.21 -3.62 3.36
CA ARG A 69 -9.27 -4.02 4.42
C ARG A 69 -9.88 -5.04 5.39
N ARG A 70 -11.19 -4.97 5.60
CA ARG A 70 -11.91 -5.96 6.40
C ARG A 70 -11.86 -7.33 5.74
N ASP A 71 -12.01 -7.37 4.42
CA ASP A 71 -11.97 -8.62 3.64
C ASP A 71 -10.57 -9.23 3.64
N VAL A 72 -9.52 -8.41 3.54
CA VAL A 72 -8.13 -8.84 3.68
C VAL A 72 -7.89 -9.43 5.08
N ARG A 73 -8.35 -8.75 6.11
CA ARG A 73 -8.26 -9.23 7.48
C ARG A 73 -8.95 -10.58 7.66
N THR A 74 -10.18 -10.70 7.18
CA THR A 74 -10.94 -11.95 7.23
C THR A 74 -10.21 -13.07 6.50
N ALA A 75 -9.63 -12.80 5.33
CA ALA A 75 -8.86 -13.78 4.57
C ALA A 75 -7.61 -14.25 5.33
N VAL A 76 -6.89 -13.34 5.99
CA VAL A 76 -5.70 -13.68 6.80
C VAL A 76 -6.10 -14.50 8.03
N GLU A 77 -7.12 -14.07 8.76
CA GLU A 77 -7.59 -14.77 9.96
C GLU A 77 -8.18 -16.14 9.63
N SER A 78 -8.85 -16.31 8.48
CA SER A 78 -9.38 -17.59 8.03
C SER A 78 -8.28 -18.63 7.75
N ARG A 79 -7.06 -18.18 7.48
CA ARG A 79 -5.87 -19.04 7.30
C ARG A 79 -5.15 -19.35 8.62
N GLY A 80 -5.70 -18.94 9.76
CA GLY A 80 -5.13 -19.17 11.08
C GLY A 80 -3.97 -18.24 11.45
N HIS A 81 -3.78 -17.16 10.71
CA HIS A 81 -2.77 -16.14 10.97
C HIS A 81 -3.39 -14.91 11.65
N ARG A 82 -2.60 -14.26 12.49
CA ARG A 82 -3.01 -12.98 13.06
C ARG A 82 -2.80 -11.86 12.04
N TYR A 83 -3.83 -11.06 11.83
CA TYR A 83 -3.70 -9.86 11.01
C TYR A 83 -2.91 -8.81 11.76
N ALA A 84 -1.69 -8.56 11.31
CA ALA A 84 -0.83 -7.51 11.82
C ALA A 84 -0.03 -6.91 10.66
N THR A 85 0.09 -5.61 10.64
CA THR A 85 0.98 -4.92 9.68
C THR A 85 2.42 -5.20 10.10
N LYS A 86 3.16 -5.92 9.25
CA LYS A 86 4.57 -6.19 9.49
C LYS A 86 5.41 -5.06 8.94
N PHE A 87 6.50 -4.74 9.64
CA PHE A 87 7.46 -3.73 9.17
C PHE A 87 8.00 -4.04 7.77
N SER A 88 8.16 -5.32 7.43
CA SER A 88 8.56 -5.76 6.10
C SER A 88 7.63 -5.31 4.97
N GLN A 89 6.37 -5.03 5.25
CA GLN A 89 5.40 -4.50 4.27
C GLN A 89 5.70 -3.04 3.91
N LEU A 90 6.46 -2.36 4.72
CA LEU A 90 6.86 -0.97 4.48
C LEU A 90 8.19 -0.85 3.72
N ILE A 91 8.93 -1.94 3.57
CA ILE A 91 10.20 -1.95 2.83
C ILE A 91 10.06 -1.40 1.40
N PRO A 92 9.01 -1.72 0.63
CA PRO A 92 8.82 -1.15 -0.71
C PRO A 92 8.66 0.36 -0.73
N LEU A 93 8.37 0.99 0.41
CA LEU A 93 8.32 2.45 0.52
C LEU A 93 9.71 3.10 0.65
N LEU A 94 10.76 2.34 0.93
CA LEU A 94 12.12 2.87 1.07
C LEU A 94 12.62 3.60 -0.19
N PRO A 95 12.46 3.08 -1.42
CA PRO A 95 12.86 3.82 -2.60
C PRO A 95 12.09 5.13 -2.77
N LEU A 96 10.82 5.14 -2.41
CA LEU A 96 10.00 6.35 -2.42
C LEU A 96 10.53 7.37 -1.40
N TRP A 97 10.85 6.90 -0.20
CA TRP A 97 11.45 7.73 0.85
C TRP A 97 12.82 8.28 0.44
N LEU A 98 13.67 7.46 -0.21
CA LEU A 98 14.94 7.91 -0.77
C LEU A 98 14.73 8.99 -1.82
N ALA A 99 13.72 8.85 -2.69
CA ALA A 99 13.36 9.88 -3.66
C ALA A 99 13.00 11.20 -2.97
N LEU A 100 12.29 11.16 -1.84
CA LEU A 100 11.95 12.34 -1.05
C LEU A 100 13.21 13.07 -0.53
N MET A 101 14.26 12.31 -0.23
CA MET A 101 15.53 12.87 0.24
C MET A 101 16.39 13.40 -0.91
N LEU A 102 16.39 12.73 -2.06
CA LEU A 102 17.27 13.02 -3.17
C LEU A 102 16.74 14.09 -4.12
N VAL A 103 15.44 14.09 -4.40
CA VAL A 103 14.82 15.01 -5.37
C VAL A 103 15.09 16.49 -5.02
N PRO A 104 14.94 16.94 -3.77
CA PRO A 104 15.26 18.32 -3.43
C PRO A 104 16.73 18.68 -3.62
N GLY A 105 17.63 17.70 -3.53
CA GLY A 105 19.07 17.90 -3.70
C GLY A 105 19.49 18.18 -5.15
N PHE A 106 18.66 17.79 -6.12
CA PHE A 106 18.96 18.06 -7.53
C PHE A 106 18.55 19.45 -8.00
N GLU A 107 17.93 20.26 -7.14
CA GLU A 107 17.48 21.62 -7.46
C GLU A 107 16.65 21.71 -8.74
N LEU A 108 15.80 20.71 -8.95
CA LEU A 108 14.93 20.65 -10.12
C LEU A 108 13.75 21.63 -9.96
N ASP A 109 13.90 22.81 -10.48
CA ASP A 109 12.87 23.87 -10.43
C ASP A 109 12.14 23.98 -11.77
N ASN A 110 11.55 22.86 -12.21
CA ASN A 110 10.92 22.77 -13.52
C ASN A 110 9.62 21.95 -13.43
N TRP A 111 8.53 22.50 -13.99
CA TRP A 111 7.25 21.81 -14.06
C TRP A 111 7.33 20.49 -14.84
N PHE A 112 8.13 20.42 -15.90
CA PHE A 112 8.32 19.19 -16.67
C PHE A 112 9.04 18.10 -15.85
N ALA A 113 10.04 18.49 -15.07
CA ALA A 113 10.71 17.57 -14.14
C ALA A 113 9.74 17.08 -13.05
N GLY A 114 8.93 17.98 -12.50
CA GLY A 114 7.88 17.62 -11.54
C GLY A 114 6.88 16.62 -12.11
N LEU A 115 6.42 16.84 -13.34
CA LEU A 115 5.52 15.92 -14.04
C LEU A 115 6.17 14.57 -14.29
N GLY A 116 7.42 14.54 -14.76
CA GLY A 116 8.17 13.30 -15.00
C GLY A 116 8.35 12.48 -13.73
N ILE A 117 8.73 13.11 -12.64
CA ILE A 117 8.88 12.46 -11.33
C ILE A 117 7.52 12.01 -10.80
N ALA A 118 6.46 12.79 -11.00
CA ALA A 118 5.11 12.39 -10.61
C ALA A 118 4.67 11.11 -11.35
N VAL A 119 4.92 11.01 -12.65
CA VAL A 119 4.58 9.83 -13.45
C VAL A 119 5.38 8.61 -12.99
N ILE A 120 6.69 8.76 -12.80
CA ILE A 120 7.54 7.66 -12.31
C ILE A 120 7.11 7.22 -10.91
N GLY A 121 6.89 8.18 -10.01
CA GLY A 121 6.42 7.91 -8.65
C GLY A 121 5.05 7.24 -8.62
N ALA A 122 4.12 7.65 -9.48
CA ALA A 122 2.82 7.03 -9.61
C ALA A 122 2.92 5.59 -10.13
N ALA A 123 3.73 5.35 -11.16
CA ALA A 123 3.94 4.00 -11.70
C ALA A 123 4.56 3.06 -10.66
N TYR A 124 5.57 3.52 -9.94
CA TYR A 124 6.19 2.76 -8.86
C TYR A 124 5.19 2.48 -7.73
N SER A 125 4.46 3.49 -7.29
CA SER A 125 3.45 3.35 -6.24
C SER A 125 2.36 2.37 -6.64
N TRP A 126 1.92 2.40 -7.88
CA TRP A 126 0.93 1.44 -8.40
C TRP A 126 1.41 -0.01 -8.28
N LEU A 127 2.71 -0.25 -8.48
CA LEU A 127 3.30 -1.58 -8.33
C LEU A 127 3.40 -2.03 -6.87
N ILE A 128 3.69 -1.12 -5.95
CA ILE A 128 3.94 -1.48 -4.55
C ILE A 128 2.69 -1.51 -3.66
N ILE A 129 1.58 -0.90 -4.05
CA ILE A 129 0.37 -0.83 -3.22
C ILE A 129 -0.10 -2.21 -2.75
N PRO A 130 -0.16 -3.27 -3.60
CA PRO A 130 -0.56 -4.60 -3.14
C PRO A 130 0.36 -5.21 -2.08
N PHE A 131 1.60 -4.76 -1.98
CA PHE A 131 2.53 -5.18 -0.92
C PHE A 131 2.29 -4.40 0.37
N ILE A 132 1.95 -3.11 0.27
CA ILE A 132 1.70 -2.24 1.42
C ILE A 132 0.39 -2.61 2.11
N ASP A 133 -0.66 -2.87 1.35
CA ASP A 133 -1.98 -3.21 1.88
C ASP A 133 -2.09 -4.65 2.39
N GLY A 134 -1.08 -5.46 2.13
CA GLY A 134 -0.99 -6.84 2.61
C GLY A 134 -1.68 -7.88 1.72
N THR A 135 -2.29 -7.51 0.59
CA THR A 135 -2.98 -8.47 -0.28
C THR A 135 -2.02 -9.50 -0.87
N LYS A 136 -0.85 -9.08 -1.34
CA LYS A 136 0.19 -9.99 -1.85
C LYS A 136 0.74 -10.92 -0.78
N ASN A 137 0.93 -10.42 0.43
CA ASN A 137 1.41 -11.23 1.55
C ASN A 137 0.36 -12.23 2.01
N ALA A 138 -0.91 -11.84 2.01
CA ALA A 138 -2.02 -12.72 2.37
C ALA A 138 -2.16 -13.90 1.41
N GLU A 139 -1.97 -13.69 0.11
CA GLU A 139 -2.00 -14.75 -0.90
C GLU A 139 -0.94 -15.84 -0.67
N LYS A 140 0.22 -15.46 -0.11
CA LYS A 140 1.35 -16.36 0.15
C LYS A 140 1.24 -17.10 1.47
N LEU A 141 0.28 -16.75 2.33
CA LEU A 141 0.15 -17.38 3.63
C LEU A 141 -0.42 -18.81 3.50
N PRO A 142 0.26 -19.82 4.05
CA PRO A 142 -0.28 -21.18 4.12
C PRO A 142 -1.44 -21.21 5.11
N VAL A 143 -2.38 -22.13 4.87
CA VAL A 143 -3.45 -22.41 5.84
C VAL A 143 -2.84 -23.15 7.02
N ARG A 144 -2.95 -22.60 8.22
CA ARG A 144 -2.58 -23.27 9.47
C ARG A 144 -3.73 -24.19 9.90
N SER A 145 -3.41 -25.43 10.01
CA SER A 145 -4.31 -26.43 10.62
C SER A 145 -4.27 -26.35 12.15
#